data_8e027f139ef4ec36404213fcaa8376fa
#
_entry.id   8e027f139ef4ec36404213fcaa8376fa
#
_cell.length_a   1.000
_cell.length_b   1.000
_cell.length_c   1.000
_cell.angle_alpha   90.00
_cell.angle_beta   90.00
_cell.angle_gamma   90.00
#
_symmetry.space_group_name_H-M   'P 1'
#
loop_
_entity.id
_entity.type
_entity.pdbx_description
1 polymer ?
#
loop_
_entity_poly.entity_id
_entity_poly.type
_entity_poly.pdbx_seq_one_letter_code
_entity_poly.pdbx_strand_id
1 'polypeptide(L)'
;MINVHYPADHAGQIQTVDGLLDRATCRNLLTRLEQIWNKSFPGKTLGGVYPATKLTNDLQYSSQYQEDWTVEDVVFDTAVFTALSSAIAIYKQAYPHLNHWVDIQDSGFQVQKYDKSRGFYREHTDSFPGTAMERVLAVIIYLNDVEFGGETNFPVHGVKVKPVQGRICLFPAVFTHPHESCVPITGDKWIISSFINNIKPEEHHEDGHAHDEHGEHIIQESPPLILGQAVQPSLDWNDDVNLSWKEEDNLGEP
;
A
#
# COMPACT_ATOMS: atom_id res chain seq x y z
N MET A 1 -14.51 3.09 -20.13
CA MET A 1 -14.38 4.54 -19.88
C MET A 1 -13.76 4.70 -18.52
N ILE A 2 -12.65 5.47 -18.41
CA ILE A 2 -11.99 5.74 -17.12
C ILE A 2 -12.73 6.88 -16.45
N ASN A 3 -13.17 6.69 -15.21
CA ASN A 3 -13.84 7.71 -14.41
C ASN A 3 -13.00 8.01 -13.16
N VAL A 4 -12.66 9.28 -12.97
CA VAL A 4 -11.93 9.76 -11.80
C VAL A 4 -12.93 10.47 -10.89
N HIS A 5 -12.95 10.08 -9.62
CA HIS A 5 -13.82 10.69 -8.63
C HIS A 5 -12.98 11.21 -7.47
N TYR A 6 -13.31 12.41 -7.03
CA TYR A 6 -12.78 13.02 -5.83
C TYR A 6 -13.92 13.10 -4.80
N PRO A 7 -13.99 12.17 -3.84
CA PRO A 7 -15.02 12.25 -2.81
C PRO A 7 -14.92 13.58 -2.05
N ALA A 8 -16.06 14.24 -1.88
CA ALA A 8 -16.20 15.49 -1.12
C ALA A 8 -15.23 16.63 -1.55
N ASP A 9 -15.33 17.09 -2.80
CA ASP A 9 -14.63 18.28 -3.30
C ASP A 9 -13.11 18.32 -3.02
N HIS A 10 -12.41 17.22 -3.32
CA HIS A 10 -10.97 17.01 -3.05
C HIS A 10 -10.60 16.90 -1.56
N ALA A 11 -11.54 16.51 -0.69
CA ALA A 11 -11.28 16.34 0.71
C ALA A 11 -10.10 15.38 0.97
N GLY A 12 -9.02 15.92 1.53
CA GLY A 12 -7.90 15.15 2.05
C GLY A 12 -7.09 14.37 1.03
N GLN A 13 -7.04 14.78 -0.25
CA GLN A 13 -6.29 14.06 -1.31
C GLN A 13 -6.71 12.58 -1.47
N ILE A 14 -7.92 12.23 -1.09
CA ILE A 14 -8.50 10.91 -1.33
C ILE A 14 -9.06 10.90 -2.75
N GLN A 15 -8.56 10.00 -3.59
CA GLN A 15 -8.98 9.88 -4.98
C GLN A 15 -9.43 8.46 -5.29
N THR A 16 -10.50 8.30 -6.06
CA THR A 16 -10.86 7.00 -6.63
C THR A 16 -10.85 7.05 -8.16
N VAL A 17 -10.40 5.96 -8.76
CA VAL A 17 -10.36 5.79 -10.22
C VAL A 17 -11.04 4.48 -10.58
N ASP A 18 -12.05 4.55 -11.45
CA ASP A 18 -12.75 3.39 -11.97
C ASP A 18 -12.33 3.14 -13.43
N GLY A 19 -12.35 1.87 -13.85
CA GLY A 19 -12.18 1.48 -15.25
C GLY A 19 -10.73 1.24 -15.70
N LEU A 20 -9.75 1.29 -14.80
CA LEU A 20 -8.36 0.91 -15.09
C LEU A 20 -8.15 -0.61 -15.00
N LEU A 21 -8.78 -1.26 -14.02
CA LEU A 21 -8.83 -2.71 -13.90
C LEU A 21 -10.25 -3.17 -14.25
N ASP A 22 -10.38 -3.96 -15.32
CA ASP A 22 -11.69 -4.38 -15.79
C ASP A 22 -12.31 -5.49 -14.91
N ARG A 23 -13.65 -5.59 -14.98
CA ARG A 23 -14.42 -6.55 -14.16
C ARG A 23 -14.13 -8.01 -14.51
N ALA A 24 -13.73 -8.33 -15.74
CA ALA A 24 -13.39 -9.69 -16.13
C ALA A 24 -12.06 -10.10 -15.51
N THR A 25 -11.06 -9.24 -15.56
CA THR A 25 -9.76 -9.45 -14.89
C THR A 25 -9.95 -9.64 -13.38
N CYS A 26 -10.76 -8.79 -12.72
CA CYS A 26 -11.06 -8.96 -11.30
C CYS A 26 -11.71 -10.32 -11.00
N ARG A 27 -12.68 -10.76 -11.79
CA ARG A 27 -13.33 -12.08 -11.58
C ARG A 27 -12.37 -13.24 -11.76
N ASN A 28 -11.55 -13.20 -12.81
CA ASN A 28 -10.56 -14.25 -13.07
C ASN A 28 -9.52 -14.31 -11.95
N LEU A 29 -9.04 -13.16 -11.49
CA LEU A 29 -8.13 -13.07 -10.35
C LEU A 29 -8.77 -13.65 -9.08
N LEU A 30 -10.03 -13.32 -8.78
CA LEU A 30 -10.73 -13.90 -7.63
C LEU A 30 -10.83 -15.43 -7.73
N THR A 31 -11.16 -15.98 -8.90
CA THR A 31 -11.18 -17.42 -9.13
C THR A 31 -9.81 -18.04 -8.86
N ARG A 32 -8.73 -17.40 -9.30
CA ARG A 32 -7.36 -17.85 -9.01
C ARG A 32 -7.02 -17.78 -7.53
N LEU A 33 -7.35 -16.67 -6.87
CA LEU A 33 -7.12 -16.48 -5.44
C LEU A 33 -7.86 -17.53 -4.60
N GLU A 34 -9.09 -17.89 -4.94
CA GLU A 34 -9.84 -18.95 -4.26
C GLU A 34 -9.12 -20.30 -4.33
N GLN A 35 -8.47 -20.63 -5.45
CA GLN A 35 -7.69 -21.87 -5.62
C GLN A 35 -6.46 -21.94 -4.70
N ILE A 36 -5.83 -20.81 -4.41
CA ILE A 36 -4.61 -20.72 -3.60
C ILE A 36 -4.87 -20.18 -2.19
N TRP A 37 -6.14 -19.99 -1.82
CA TRP A 37 -6.51 -19.33 -0.55
C TRP A 37 -6.10 -20.13 0.69
N ASN A 38 -5.80 -21.42 0.54
CA ASN A 38 -5.20 -22.25 1.59
C ASN A 38 -3.81 -21.77 2.05
N LYS A 39 -3.16 -20.90 1.28
CA LYS A 39 -1.88 -20.25 1.64
C LYS A 39 -2.09 -18.95 2.45
N SER A 40 -3.34 -18.52 2.66
CA SER A 40 -3.65 -17.30 3.41
C SER A 40 -3.34 -17.47 4.92
N PHE A 41 -3.12 -16.36 5.58
CA PHE A 41 -2.82 -16.28 7.00
C PHE A 41 -3.70 -15.21 7.68
N PRO A 42 -3.90 -15.28 9.01
CA PRO A 42 -4.62 -14.24 9.73
C PRO A 42 -3.99 -12.88 9.52
N GLY A 43 -4.83 -11.86 9.26
CA GLY A 43 -4.36 -10.49 9.02
C GLY A 43 -3.50 -9.96 10.16
N LYS A 44 -2.39 -9.30 9.80
CA LYS A 44 -1.43 -8.73 10.74
C LYS A 44 -1.48 -7.22 10.73
N THR A 45 -1.19 -6.62 11.87
CA THR A 45 -0.78 -5.23 12.04
C THR A 45 0.75 -5.18 12.22
N LEU A 46 1.35 -4.01 12.37
CA LEU A 46 2.78 -3.90 12.68
C LEU A 46 3.17 -4.66 13.95
N GLY A 47 2.29 -4.70 14.97
CA GLY A 47 2.54 -5.41 16.21
C GLY A 47 2.23 -6.91 16.17
N GLY A 48 1.74 -7.46 15.06
CA GLY A 48 1.36 -8.86 14.93
C GLY A 48 -0.12 -9.11 14.69
N VAL A 49 -0.61 -10.30 15.03
CA VAL A 49 -2.01 -10.71 14.86
C VAL A 49 -2.85 -10.26 16.05
N TYR A 50 -3.73 -9.29 15.83
CA TYR A 50 -4.67 -8.76 16.83
C TYR A 50 -6.11 -8.78 16.27
N PRO A 51 -6.88 -9.88 16.50
CA PRO A 51 -8.23 -10.02 15.91
C PRO A 51 -9.23 -8.97 16.38
N ALA A 52 -8.99 -8.34 17.53
CA ALA A 52 -9.81 -7.21 18.01
C ALA A 52 -9.56 -5.91 17.24
N THR A 53 -8.42 -5.81 16.52
CA THR A 53 -8.03 -4.65 15.72
C THR A 53 -8.22 -4.91 14.22
N LYS A 54 -7.77 -6.06 13.74
CA LYS A 54 -7.87 -6.47 12.34
C LYS A 54 -8.36 -7.91 12.25
N LEU A 55 -9.51 -8.12 11.65
CA LEU A 55 -10.10 -9.44 11.43
C LEU A 55 -10.26 -9.69 9.93
N THR A 56 -9.19 -10.17 9.33
CA THR A 56 -9.07 -10.52 7.90
C THR A 56 -8.29 -11.81 7.75
N ASN A 57 -8.36 -12.40 6.57
CA ASN A 57 -7.35 -13.33 6.09
C ASN A 57 -6.59 -12.65 4.95
N ASP A 58 -5.28 -12.74 4.97
CA ASP A 58 -4.40 -12.04 4.07
C ASP A 58 -3.55 -13.04 3.28
N LEU A 59 -3.21 -12.71 2.03
CA LEU A 59 -2.32 -13.49 1.17
C LEU A 59 -1.35 -12.51 0.51
N GLN A 60 -0.05 -12.77 0.66
CA GLN A 60 0.95 -12.03 -0.09
C GLN A 60 0.92 -12.51 -1.55
N TYR A 61 0.62 -11.59 -2.46
CA TYR A 61 0.48 -11.86 -3.89
C TYR A 61 1.32 -10.85 -4.66
N SER A 62 2.62 -11.12 -4.74
CA SER A 62 3.54 -10.30 -5.51
C SER A 62 4.70 -11.15 -6.02
N SER A 63 5.38 -10.64 -7.01
CA SER A 63 6.53 -11.27 -7.67
C SER A 63 7.67 -11.68 -6.74
N GLN A 64 7.74 -11.14 -5.54
CA GLN A 64 8.79 -11.44 -4.56
C GLN A 64 8.66 -12.80 -3.85
N TYR A 65 7.48 -13.43 -3.93
CA TYR A 65 7.17 -14.67 -3.20
C TYR A 65 6.88 -15.84 -4.14
N GLN A 66 7.63 -15.96 -5.25
CA GLN A 66 7.20 -16.59 -6.49
C GLN A 66 7.75 -17.98 -6.76
N GLU A 67 8.12 -18.75 -5.79
CA GLU A 67 8.59 -20.12 -6.09
C GLU A 67 7.56 -20.96 -6.89
N ASP A 68 6.26 -20.62 -6.81
CA ASP A 68 5.14 -21.39 -7.39
C ASP A 68 4.26 -20.58 -8.37
N TRP A 69 4.74 -19.50 -8.95
CA TRP A 69 3.92 -18.68 -9.85
C TRP A 69 3.67 -19.36 -11.19
N THR A 70 2.41 -19.35 -11.60
CA THR A 70 1.99 -19.77 -12.93
C THR A 70 2.06 -18.58 -13.91
N VAL A 71 1.96 -18.87 -15.21
CA VAL A 71 1.83 -17.82 -16.23
C VAL A 71 0.62 -16.93 -15.96
N GLU A 72 -0.46 -17.51 -15.43
CA GLU A 72 -1.68 -16.77 -15.06
C GLU A 72 -1.41 -15.76 -13.94
N ASP A 73 -0.63 -16.13 -12.92
CA ASP A 73 -0.26 -15.23 -11.83
C ASP A 73 0.57 -14.05 -12.35
N VAL A 74 1.49 -14.27 -13.30
CA VAL A 74 2.26 -13.20 -13.96
C VAL A 74 1.35 -12.25 -14.75
N VAL A 75 0.35 -12.78 -15.46
CA VAL A 75 -0.64 -11.98 -16.20
C VAL A 75 -1.42 -11.08 -15.25
N PHE A 76 -1.87 -11.61 -14.12
CA PHE A 76 -2.62 -10.83 -13.12
C PHE A 76 -1.76 -9.77 -12.43
N ASP A 77 -0.54 -10.12 -12.03
CA ASP A 77 0.40 -9.15 -11.45
C ASP A 77 0.66 -7.98 -12.42
N THR A 78 0.93 -8.30 -13.68
CA THR A 78 1.13 -7.29 -14.73
C THR A 78 -0.10 -6.40 -14.91
N ALA A 79 -1.31 -6.98 -14.89
CA ALA A 79 -2.55 -6.21 -15.04
C ALA A 79 -2.78 -5.27 -13.84
N VAL A 80 -2.55 -5.76 -12.63
CA VAL A 80 -2.66 -4.96 -11.38
C VAL A 80 -1.63 -3.85 -11.37
N PHE A 81 -0.37 -4.16 -11.68
CA PHE A 81 0.71 -3.18 -11.76
C PHE A 81 0.44 -2.09 -12.80
N THR A 82 -0.05 -2.47 -13.99
CA THR A 82 -0.39 -1.51 -15.06
C THR A 82 -1.52 -0.57 -14.63
N ALA A 83 -2.55 -1.13 -13.99
CA ALA A 83 -3.67 -0.34 -13.47
C ALA A 83 -3.21 0.61 -12.35
N LEU A 84 -2.36 0.14 -11.43
CA LEU A 84 -1.76 0.93 -10.36
C LEU A 84 -0.91 2.08 -10.93
N SER A 85 0.00 1.79 -11.85
CA SER A 85 0.87 2.80 -12.48
C SER A 85 0.05 3.89 -13.17
N SER A 86 -1.02 3.50 -13.87
CA SER A 86 -1.95 4.44 -14.51
C SER A 86 -2.70 5.30 -13.48
N ALA A 87 -3.14 4.71 -12.37
CA ALA A 87 -3.81 5.43 -11.29
C ALA A 87 -2.88 6.44 -10.62
N ILE A 88 -1.61 6.08 -10.38
CA ILE A 88 -0.58 6.99 -9.85
C ILE A 88 -0.33 8.15 -10.82
N ALA A 89 -0.24 7.89 -12.13
CA ALA A 89 -0.06 8.94 -13.13
C ALA A 89 -1.22 9.94 -13.11
N ILE A 90 -2.47 9.47 -12.98
CA ILE A 90 -3.65 10.31 -12.81
C ILE A 90 -3.59 11.10 -11.49
N TYR A 91 -3.19 10.46 -10.40
CA TYR A 91 -3.05 11.09 -9.09
C TYR A 91 -2.00 12.21 -9.13
N LYS A 92 -0.85 12.00 -9.78
CA LYS A 92 0.21 13.00 -9.97
C LYS A 92 -0.26 14.22 -10.79
N GLN A 93 -1.21 14.05 -11.71
CA GLN A 93 -1.80 15.18 -12.44
C GLN A 93 -2.65 16.07 -11.52
N ALA A 94 -3.40 15.48 -10.59
CA ALA A 94 -4.20 16.22 -9.61
C ALA A 94 -3.34 16.86 -8.52
N TYR A 95 -2.24 16.21 -8.15
CA TYR A 95 -1.32 16.63 -7.08
C TYR A 95 0.12 16.75 -7.59
N PRO A 96 0.44 17.81 -8.37
CA PRO A 96 1.70 17.91 -9.12
C PRO A 96 2.96 17.94 -8.24
N HIS A 97 2.84 18.34 -6.97
CA HIS A 97 3.97 18.30 -6.03
C HIS A 97 4.51 16.88 -5.80
N LEU A 98 3.68 15.84 -6.03
CA LEU A 98 4.14 14.46 -5.97
C LEU A 98 5.17 14.12 -7.08
N ASN A 99 5.27 14.91 -8.15
CA ASN A 99 6.28 14.74 -9.19
C ASN A 99 7.72 15.00 -8.71
N HIS A 100 7.90 15.67 -7.58
CA HIS A 100 9.21 15.85 -6.95
C HIS A 100 9.72 14.56 -6.27
N TRP A 101 8.85 13.57 -6.09
CA TRP A 101 9.18 12.27 -5.55
C TRP A 101 9.47 11.32 -6.71
N VAL A 102 10.75 11.28 -7.11
CA VAL A 102 11.18 10.60 -8.34
C VAL A 102 11.46 9.11 -8.08
N ASP A 103 11.98 8.78 -6.90
CA ASP A 103 12.37 7.42 -6.54
C ASP A 103 11.27 6.77 -5.71
N ILE A 104 10.14 6.46 -6.35
CA ILE A 104 9.01 5.79 -5.70
C ILE A 104 8.85 4.37 -6.23
N GLN A 105 8.52 3.45 -5.31
CA GLN A 105 8.30 2.04 -5.61
C GLN A 105 7.08 1.53 -4.85
N ASP A 106 6.34 0.59 -5.48
CA ASP A 106 5.31 -0.12 -4.74
C ASP A 106 5.90 -1.16 -3.78
N SER A 107 5.15 -1.51 -2.73
CA SER A 107 5.55 -2.48 -1.71
C SER A 107 5.19 -3.94 -2.07
N GLY A 108 4.83 -4.20 -3.32
CA GLY A 108 4.17 -5.44 -3.72
C GLY A 108 2.68 -5.44 -3.33
N PHE A 109 2.02 -6.55 -3.58
CA PHE A 109 0.57 -6.68 -3.43
C PHE A 109 0.20 -7.64 -2.31
N GLN A 110 -0.66 -7.19 -1.41
CA GLN A 110 -1.27 -8.04 -0.40
C GLN A 110 -2.78 -8.12 -0.67
N VAL A 111 -3.27 -9.33 -0.91
CA VAL A 111 -4.71 -9.58 -0.98
C VAL A 111 -5.27 -9.72 0.42
N GLN A 112 -6.37 -9.03 0.72
CA GLN A 112 -7.07 -9.12 2.00
C GLN A 112 -8.52 -9.50 1.77
N LYS A 113 -8.97 -10.53 2.47
CA LYS A 113 -10.35 -10.96 2.51
C LYS A 113 -10.98 -10.58 3.84
N TYR A 114 -12.09 -9.87 3.77
CA TYR A 114 -12.96 -9.53 4.88
C TYR A 114 -14.22 -10.38 4.78
N ASP A 115 -14.39 -11.31 5.71
CA ASP A 115 -15.57 -12.18 5.71
C ASP A 115 -16.85 -11.38 5.97
N LYS A 116 -17.89 -11.73 5.26
CA LYS A 116 -19.24 -11.17 5.44
C LYS A 116 -19.66 -11.15 6.90
N SER A 117 -20.20 -10.03 7.36
CA SER A 117 -20.74 -9.78 8.71
C SER A 117 -19.72 -9.89 9.85
N ARG A 118 -18.41 -10.03 9.54
CA ARG A 118 -17.36 -10.23 10.55
C ARG A 118 -16.09 -9.45 10.29
N GLY A 119 -15.60 -9.44 9.05
CA GLY A 119 -14.32 -8.87 8.68
C GLY A 119 -14.27 -7.36 8.88
N PHE A 120 -13.21 -6.84 9.49
CA PHE A 120 -12.99 -5.41 9.69
C PHE A 120 -11.51 -5.09 9.91
N TYR A 121 -11.18 -3.82 9.78
CA TYR A 121 -9.93 -3.26 10.28
C TYR A 121 -10.25 -1.92 10.94
N ARG A 122 -9.93 -1.81 12.24
CA ARG A 122 -10.18 -0.62 13.05
C ARG A 122 -9.42 0.58 12.49
N GLU A 123 -9.84 1.78 12.91
CA GLU A 123 -9.17 3.01 12.57
C GLU A 123 -7.66 2.94 12.84
N HIS A 124 -6.88 3.28 11.84
CA HIS A 124 -5.42 3.26 11.85
C HIS A 124 -4.87 4.24 10.82
N THR A 125 -3.57 4.45 10.86
CA THR A 125 -2.78 5.10 9.81
C THR A 125 -1.74 4.12 9.30
N ASP A 126 -1.24 4.33 8.09
CA ASP A 126 -0.36 3.37 7.40
C ASP A 126 1.12 3.69 7.57
N SER A 127 1.47 4.89 8.05
CA SER A 127 2.84 5.32 8.30
C SER A 127 3.06 5.58 9.79
N PHE A 128 4.19 5.08 10.32
CA PHE A 128 4.55 5.18 11.73
C PHE A 128 6.01 5.61 11.90
N PRO A 129 6.37 6.34 12.97
CA PRO A 129 7.76 6.64 13.30
C PRO A 129 8.58 5.36 13.45
N GLY A 130 9.75 5.31 12.82
CA GLY A 130 10.69 4.18 12.90
C GLY A 130 10.37 3.03 11.95
N THR A 131 9.12 2.87 11.52
CA THR A 131 8.71 1.86 10.53
C THR A 131 7.72 2.45 9.56
N ALA A 132 7.78 2.03 8.31
CA ALA A 132 6.86 2.49 7.27
C ALA A 132 6.81 4.03 7.09
N MET A 133 7.86 4.76 7.49
CA MET A 133 7.98 6.22 7.26
C MET A 133 8.18 6.55 5.78
N GLU A 134 8.68 5.61 5.02
CA GLU A 134 8.88 5.71 3.57
C GLU A 134 7.55 5.71 2.78
N ARG A 135 6.43 5.29 3.39
CA ARG A 135 5.14 5.22 2.71
C ARG A 135 4.59 6.60 2.40
N VAL A 136 4.48 6.90 1.11
CA VAL A 136 3.94 8.17 0.59
C VAL A 136 2.44 8.07 0.37
N LEU A 137 2.01 7.02 -0.34
CA LEU A 137 0.62 6.75 -0.64
C LEU A 137 0.23 5.34 -0.19
N ALA A 138 -1.00 5.21 0.26
CA ALA A 138 -1.69 3.93 0.37
C ALA A 138 -2.59 3.72 -0.84
N VAL A 139 -2.71 2.48 -1.26
CA VAL A 139 -3.50 2.06 -2.40
C VAL A 139 -4.39 0.90 -2.01
N ILE A 140 -5.69 1.01 -2.34
CA ILE A 140 -6.66 -0.06 -2.18
C ILE A 140 -7.32 -0.32 -3.53
N ILE A 141 -7.26 -1.56 -4.02
CA ILE A 141 -7.97 -2.00 -5.22
C ILE A 141 -9.07 -2.95 -4.80
N TYR A 142 -10.33 -2.63 -5.10
CA TYR A 142 -11.47 -3.46 -4.75
C TYR A 142 -11.70 -4.51 -5.84
N LEU A 143 -11.66 -5.79 -5.47
CA LEU A 143 -11.77 -6.89 -6.43
C LEU A 143 -13.22 -7.32 -6.69
N ASN A 144 -14.14 -6.92 -5.81
CA ASN A 144 -15.58 -7.20 -5.99
C ASN A 144 -16.45 -6.05 -5.49
N ASP A 145 -17.71 -6.08 -5.91
CA ASP A 145 -18.73 -5.20 -5.36
C ASP A 145 -19.19 -5.70 -3.99
N VAL A 146 -19.42 -4.76 -3.04
CA VAL A 146 -20.19 -5.01 -1.81
C VAL A 146 -21.33 -3.98 -1.77
N GLU A 147 -22.56 -4.46 -1.79
CA GLU A 147 -23.72 -3.57 -1.89
C GLU A 147 -23.92 -2.74 -0.63
N PHE A 148 -23.85 -3.38 0.55
CA PHE A 148 -23.98 -2.74 1.86
C PHE A 148 -22.80 -3.12 2.76
N GLY A 149 -22.24 -2.12 3.43
CA GLY A 149 -21.05 -2.25 4.28
C GLY A 149 -19.77 -2.38 3.48
N GLY A 150 -18.67 -2.65 4.19
CA GLY A 150 -17.35 -2.85 3.59
C GLY A 150 -16.66 -1.58 3.09
N GLU A 151 -17.23 -0.40 3.32
CA GLU A 151 -16.62 0.86 2.91
C GLU A 151 -15.25 1.04 3.59
N THR A 152 -14.33 1.72 2.89
CA THR A 152 -13.18 2.35 3.53
C THR A 152 -13.62 3.72 4.01
N ASN A 153 -13.68 3.90 5.32
CA ASN A 153 -14.15 5.11 5.98
C ASN A 153 -12.96 5.97 6.42
N PHE A 154 -13.00 7.24 6.10
CA PHE A 154 -12.02 8.27 6.50
C PHE A 154 -12.73 9.27 7.43
N PRO A 155 -12.82 9.01 8.73
CA PRO A 155 -13.68 9.77 9.64
C PRO A 155 -13.29 11.25 9.74
N VAL A 156 -11.99 11.55 9.74
CA VAL A 156 -11.48 12.94 9.79
C VAL A 156 -11.89 13.74 8.56
N HIS A 157 -12.00 13.09 7.41
CA HIS A 157 -12.37 13.73 6.14
C HIS A 157 -13.86 13.63 5.82
N GLY A 158 -14.64 12.89 6.61
CA GLY A 158 -16.07 12.67 6.34
C GLY A 158 -16.32 11.88 5.04
N VAL A 159 -15.34 11.08 4.59
CA VAL A 159 -15.40 10.35 3.31
C VAL A 159 -15.55 8.87 3.55
N LYS A 160 -16.45 8.23 2.77
CA LYS A 160 -16.58 6.77 2.70
C LYS A 160 -16.44 6.32 1.25
N VAL A 161 -15.49 5.45 1.01
CA VAL A 161 -15.26 4.85 -0.32
C VAL A 161 -15.93 3.49 -0.37
N LYS A 162 -16.93 3.36 -1.25
CA LYS A 162 -17.68 2.12 -1.45
C LYS A 162 -16.84 1.10 -2.24
N PRO A 163 -16.83 -0.18 -1.84
CA PRO A 163 -16.22 -1.25 -2.61
C PRO A 163 -16.97 -1.45 -3.94
N VAL A 164 -16.33 -1.07 -5.03
CA VAL A 164 -16.81 -1.28 -6.40
C VAL A 164 -15.76 -2.06 -7.16
N GLN A 165 -16.14 -3.13 -7.81
CA GLN A 165 -15.19 -4.00 -8.52
C GLN A 165 -14.35 -3.24 -9.56
N GLY A 166 -13.03 -3.32 -9.43
CA GLY A 166 -12.05 -2.64 -10.28
C GLY A 166 -11.74 -1.20 -9.87
N ARG A 167 -12.39 -0.67 -8.81
CA ARG A 167 -12.09 0.65 -8.25
C ARG A 167 -10.74 0.65 -7.57
N ILE A 168 -9.94 1.68 -7.83
CA ILE A 168 -8.67 1.96 -7.17
C ILE A 168 -8.85 3.20 -6.32
N CYS A 169 -8.52 3.13 -5.03
CA CYS A 169 -8.50 4.26 -4.10
C CYS A 169 -7.05 4.56 -3.72
N LEU A 170 -6.65 5.83 -3.87
CA LEU A 170 -5.34 6.34 -3.48
C LEU A 170 -5.51 7.47 -2.47
N PHE A 171 -4.65 7.48 -1.46
CA PHE A 171 -4.62 8.53 -0.43
C PHE A 171 -3.24 8.58 0.24
N PRO A 172 -2.85 9.71 0.87
CA PRO A 172 -1.61 9.80 1.63
C PRO A 172 -1.58 8.80 2.79
N ALA A 173 -0.46 8.08 2.96
CA ALA A 173 -0.33 7.04 3.98
C ALA A 173 -0.07 7.58 5.39
N VAL A 174 0.07 8.91 5.54
CA VAL A 174 0.52 9.59 6.76
C VAL A 174 -0.60 9.77 7.80
N PHE A 175 -0.23 10.21 9.00
CA PHE A 175 -1.10 10.38 10.18
C PHE A 175 -2.33 11.28 9.96
N THR A 176 -2.35 12.09 8.91
CA THR A 176 -3.50 12.94 8.56
C THR A 176 -4.66 12.17 7.93
N HIS A 177 -4.44 10.90 7.55
CA HIS A 177 -5.43 10.06 6.89
C HIS A 177 -5.76 8.79 7.69
N PRO A 178 -6.22 8.94 8.95
CA PRO A 178 -6.72 7.78 9.68
C PRO A 178 -7.94 7.24 8.94
N HIS A 179 -7.97 5.93 8.79
CA HIS A 179 -9.05 5.24 8.07
C HIS A 179 -9.32 3.86 8.66
N GLU A 180 -10.50 3.35 8.36
CA GLU A 180 -10.94 2.03 8.80
C GLU A 180 -11.61 1.26 7.67
N SER A 181 -11.63 -0.05 7.77
CA SER A 181 -12.43 -0.91 6.91
C SER A 181 -13.69 -1.35 7.64
N CYS A 182 -14.84 -0.86 7.20
CA CYS A 182 -16.14 -1.24 7.75
C CYS A 182 -16.46 -2.71 7.46
N VAL A 183 -17.29 -3.32 8.31
CA VAL A 183 -17.77 -4.70 8.14
C VAL A 183 -18.60 -4.82 6.86
N PRO A 184 -18.29 -5.73 5.93
CA PRO A 184 -19.12 -6.00 4.77
C PRO A 184 -20.38 -6.76 5.18
N ILE A 185 -21.54 -6.34 4.68
CA ILE A 185 -22.86 -6.89 5.09
C ILE A 185 -23.43 -7.86 4.06
N THR A 186 -23.34 -7.53 2.77
CA THR A 186 -24.01 -8.31 1.72
C THR A 186 -23.19 -9.43 1.12
N GLY A 187 -21.86 -9.40 1.29
CA GLY A 187 -20.94 -10.41 0.78
C GLY A 187 -19.56 -10.23 1.39
N ASP A 188 -18.66 -11.15 1.13
CA ASP A 188 -17.26 -10.99 1.46
C ASP A 188 -16.68 -9.80 0.68
N LYS A 189 -15.75 -9.07 1.28
CA LYS A 189 -14.98 -8.04 0.60
C LYS A 189 -13.57 -8.53 0.32
N TRP A 190 -13.14 -8.39 -0.93
CA TRP A 190 -11.80 -8.71 -1.37
C TRP A 190 -11.11 -7.45 -1.89
N ILE A 191 -9.93 -7.18 -1.40
CA ILE A 191 -9.10 -6.06 -1.86
C ILE A 191 -7.67 -6.51 -2.10
N ILE A 192 -6.97 -5.74 -2.93
CA ILE A 192 -5.51 -5.67 -2.93
C ILE A 192 -5.13 -4.39 -2.19
N SER A 193 -4.19 -4.48 -1.26
CA SER A 193 -3.54 -3.33 -0.66
C SER A 193 -2.08 -3.28 -1.09
N SER A 194 -1.59 -2.07 -1.32
CA SER A 194 -0.19 -1.77 -1.62
C SER A 194 0.16 -0.39 -1.09
N PHE A 195 1.43 -0.11 -0.96
CA PHE A 195 1.95 1.20 -0.59
C PHE A 195 2.91 1.68 -1.66
N ILE A 196 2.95 2.99 -1.87
CA ILE A 196 3.98 3.63 -2.67
C ILE A 196 4.98 4.23 -1.71
N ASN A 197 6.18 3.69 -1.74
CA ASN A 197 7.28 4.07 -0.87
C ASN A 197 8.20 5.05 -1.59
N ASN A 198 8.77 5.99 -0.84
CA ASN A 198 9.92 6.76 -1.28
C ASN A 198 11.17 5.92 -0.99
N ILE A 199 11.87 5.52 -2.04
CA ILE A 199 13.12 4.79 -1.90
C ILE A 199 14.21 5.84 -1.63
N LYS A 200 14.92 5.70 -0.51
CA LYS A 200 16.17 6.45 -0.35
C LYS A 200 17.14 5.93 -1.41
N PRO A 201 17.81 6.82 -2.18
CA PRO A 201 18.96 6.39 -2.96
C PRO A 201 19.87 5.60 -1.99
N GLU A 202 20.28 4.40 -2.39
CA GLU A 202 21.33 3.71 -1.65
C GLU A 202 22.48 4.72 -1.52
N GLU A 203 22.84 5.08 -0.29
CA GLU A 203 24.09 5.77 -0.05
C GLU A 203 25.16 4.80 -0.55
N HIS A 204 25.65 5.05 -1.77
CA HIS A 204 26.86 4.41 -2.23
C HIS A 204 27.91 4.83 -1.19
N HIS A 205 28.12 3.97 -0.20
CA HIS A 205 29.36 4.04 0.55
C HIS A 205 30.45 3.89 -0.51
N GLU A 206 31.10 5.00 -0.83
CA GLU A 206 32.38 4.99 -1.51
C GLU A 206 33.39 4.34 -0.54
N ASP A 207 33.23 3.03 -0.32
CA ASP A 207 34.23 2.22 0.31
C ASP A 207 35.34 2.00 -0.70
N GLY A 208 36.33 2.87 -0.59
CA GLY A 208 37.69 2.61 -0.99
C GLY A 208 37.91 2.38 -2.49
N HIS A 209 38.31 3.44 -3.14
CA HIS A 209 39.14 3.45 -4.34
C HIS A 209 39.70 2.11 -4.78
N ALA A 210 39.03 1.47 -5.73
CA ALA A 210 39.71 0.57 -6.64
C ALA A 210 40.07 1.40 -7.88
N HIS A 211 41.22 2.03 -7.87
CA HIS A 211 41.87 2.49 -9.10
C HIS A 211 42.54 1.26 -9.70
N ASP A 212 42.28 1.00 -10.97
CA ASP A 212 43.16 0.16 -11.74
C ASP A 212 44.47 0.90 -11.96
N GLU A 213 45.55 0.18 -12.25
CA GLU A 213 46.89 0.76 -12.44
C GLU A 213 46.98 1.72 -13.64
N HIS A 214 45.88 2.00 -14.34
CA HIS A 214 45.83 2.81 -15.57
C HIS A 214 44.89 4.01 -15.53
N GLY A 215 44.14 4.27 -14.42
CA GLY A 215 43.40 5.52 -14.21
C GLY A 215 42.20 5.75 -15.14
N GLU A 216 41.66 4.71 -15.78
CA GLU A 216 40.47 4.84 -16.60
C GLU A 216 39.19 4.60 -15.76
N HIS A 217 38.24 5.54 -15.87
CA HIS A 217 36.91 5.41 -15.28
C HIS A 217 36.13 4.34 -16.03
N ILE A 218 35.89 3.20 -15.40
CA ILE A 218 34.90 2.23 -15.88
C ILE A 218 33.52 2.75 -15.49
N ILE A 219 32.80 3.30 -16.47
CA ILE A 219 31.36 3.60 -16.33
C ILE A 219 30.63 2.26 -16.38
N GLN A 220 30.29 1.72 -15.21
CA GLN A 220 29.35 0.60 -15.12
C GLN A 220 27.95 1.16 -15.36
N GLU A 221 27.38 0.89 -16.52
CA GLU A 221 25.97 1.18 -16.80
C GLU A 221 25.11 0.38 -15.80
N SER A 222 24.40 1.09 -14.95
CA SER A 222 23.40 0.49 -14.07
C SER A 222 22.34 -0.22 -14.93
N PRO A 223 21.96 -1.46 -14.59
CA PRO A 223 20.88 -2.12 -15.30
C PRO A 223 19.59 -1.31 -15.18
N PRO A 224 18.71 -1.35 -16.18
CA PRO A 224 17.45 -0.60 -16.13
C PRO A 224 16.65 -1.04 -14.91
N LEU A 225 16.12 -0.08 -14.16
CA LEU A 225 15.23 -0.29 -13.02
C LEU A 225 14.07 -1.17 -13.45
N ILE A 226 14.08 -2.41 -12.99
CA ILE A 226 12.93 -3.32 -13.09
C ILE A 226 12.02 -2.93 -11.92
N LEU A 227 10.98 -2.14 -12.21
CA LEU A 227 9.88 -1.88 -11.29
C LEU A 227 9.29 -3.24 -10.86
N GLY A 228 9.34 -3.55 -9.58
CA GLY A 228 8.81 -4.79 -9.03
C GLY A 228 9.69 -5.50 -8.00
N GLN A 229 10.86 -4.98 -7.63
CA GLN A 229 11.66 -5.54 -6.55
C GLN A 229 11.54 -4.68 -5.29
N ALA A 230 10.72 -5.10 -4.33
CA ALA A 230 10.72 -4.50 -3.00
C ALA A 230 11.95 -4.96 -2.22
N VAL A 231 12.71 -4.01 -1.72
CA VAL A 231 13.83 -4.28 -0.80
C VAL A 231 13.25 -4.57 0.58
N GLN A 232 13.58 -5.72 1.16
CA GLN A 232 13.28 -6.00 2.56
C GLN A 232 14.18 -5.14 3.45
N PRO A 233 13.63 -4.37 4.41
CA PRO A 233 14.47 -3.75 5.41
C PRO A 233 14.95 -4.82 6.40
N SER A 234 16.25 -5.06 6.45
CA SER A 234 16.88 -5.77 7.56
C SER A 234 16.91 -4.85 8.77
N LEU A 235 15.96 -4.99 9.68
CA LEU A 235 15.95 -4.26 10.95
C LEU A 235 16.39 -5.18 12.07
N ASP A 236 17.64 -5.01 12.51
CA ASP A 236 18.11 -5.46 13.81
C ASP A 236 17.59 -4.47 14.87
N TRP A 237 16.68 -4.95 15.72
CA TRP A 237 16.11 -4.20 16.81
C TRP A 237 16.99 -4.35 18.07
N ASN A 238 17.98 -3.50 18.25
CA ASN A 238 18.66 -3.34 19.54
C ASN A 238 19.29 -1.95 19.60
N ASP A 239 18.50 -0.92 19.82
CA ASP A 239 18.98 0.30 20.45
C ASP A 239 17.85 1.00 21.19
N ASP A 240 17.99 1.01 22.52
CA ASP A 240 17.14 1.71 23.46
C ASP A 240 17.19 3.22 23.23
N VAL A 241 16.17 3.80 22.63
CA VAL A 241 15.99 5.25 22.61
C VAL A 241 15.14 5.65 23.81
N ASN A 242 15.84 6.05 24.87
CA ASN A 242 15.26 6.61 26.08
C ASN A 242 14.86 8.08 25.83
N LEU A 243 13.62 8.32 25.46
CA LEU A 243 13.05 9.66 25.34
C LEU A 243 12.44 10.07 26.69
N SER A 244 13.24 10.72 27.52
CA SER A 244 12.74 11.39 28.73
C SER A 244 12.15 12.75 28.35
N TRP A 245 10.83 12.86 28.40
CA TRP A 245 10.13 14.15 28.40
C TRP A 245 10.28 14.76 29.79
N LYS A 246 10.90 15.93 29.90
CA LYS A 246 10.84 16.75 31.12
C LYS A 246 9.56 17.58 31.04
N GLU A 247 8.64 17.33 31.95
CA GLU A 247 7.56 18.25 32.29
C GLU A 247 8.20 19.48 32.97
N GLU A 248 8.08 20.64 32.38
CA GLU A 248 8.28 21.90 33.09
C GLU A 248 6.91 22.39 33.57
N ASP A 249 6.67 22.14 34.87
CA ASP A 249 5.61 22.81 35.62
C ASP A 249 5.94 24.29 35.75
N ASN A 250 5.07 25.13 35.26
CA ASN A 250 4.95 26.50 35.73
C ASN A 250 3.52 27.01 35.59
N LEU A 251 2.70 26.68 36.59
CA LEU A 251 1.46 27.40 36.85
C LEU A 251 1.74 28.40 37.96
N GLY A 252 1.82 29.66 37.63
CA GLY A 252 1.69 30.78 38.55
C GLY A 252 0.31 31.40 38.42
N GLU A 253 -0.47 31.28 39.48
CA GLU A 253 -1.64 32.12 39.74
C GLU A 253 -1.20 33.50 40.30
N PRO A 254 -2.10 34.48 40.42
CA PRO A 254 -3.56 34.44 40.59
C PRO A 254 -4.39 34.98 39.42
#